data_98f5a78b272d809e390f3f700ee2d8d4
#
_entry.id   98f5a78b272d809e390f3f700ee2d8d4
#
_cell.length_a   1.000
_cell.length_b   1.000
_cell.length_c   1.000
_cell.angle_alpha   90.00
_cell.angle_beta   90.00
_cell.angle_gamma   90.00
#
_symmetry.space_group_name_H-M   'P 1'
#
loop_
_entity.id
_entity.type
_entity.pdbx_description
1 polymer ?
#
loop_
_entity_poly.entity_id
_entity_poly.type
_entity_poly.pdbx_seq_one_letter_code
_entity_poly.pdbx_strand_id
1 'polypeptide(L)'
;ETKIELVNSAKPIDLSKFLETDLEIISWAQDAQALIHENTLLRNGGLEIALPPRVSTSTLVALHKDPTELALNIRRPMPRPQDEYSRRGTAFHLWIESHFRAATLFDDDDLDFLDPLEPDQTLEQLKNAWLASDWAPRIPVAVEVPFEAVIGGVLVRGRIDAVYEINGRFEVIDWKTGSTKLGASSAVQLAVYRLAWANLKGIDPASVSAAFHYVPSGETDRPADLLSHTQLVELLMGSD
;
A
#
# COMPACT_ATOMS: atom_id res chain seq x y z
N GLU A 1 -38.90 -1.02 19.70
CA GLU A 1 -37.75 -0.11 19.73
C GLU A 1 -36.48 -0.86 19.38
N THR A 2 -35.81 -0.45 18.33
CA THR A 2 -34.55 -1.07 17.94
C THR A 2 -33.43 -0.64 18.92
N LYS A 3 -32.39 -1.46 19.10
CA LYS A 3 -31.21 -1.11 19.93
C LYS A 3 -30.61 0.26 19.54
N ILE A 4 -30.76 0.64 18.26
CA ILE A 4 -30.31 1.93 17.71
C ILE A 4 -31.17 3.11 18.25
N GLU A 5 -32.48 2.94 18.37
CA GLU A 5 -33.36 3.99 18.94
C GLU A 5 -33.07 4.21 20.43
N LEU A 6 -32.79 3.12 21.16
CA LEU A 6 -32.36 3.19 22.56
C LEU A 6 -31.05 3.98 22.74
N VAL A 7 -30.04 3.73 21.88
CA VAL A 7 -28.76 4.46 21.93
C VAL A 7 -28.96 5.93 21.56
N ASN A 8 -29.79 6.23 20.53
CA ASN A 8 -30.07 7.60 20.09
C ASN A 8 -30.91 8.41 21.07
N SER A 9 -31.69 7.75 21.93
CA SER A 9 -32.50 8.37 22.99
C SER A 9 -31.77 8.46 24.34
N ALA A 10 -30.59 7.86 24.48
CA ALA A 10 -29.80 7.86 25.71
C ALA A 10 -29.37 9.32 26.04
N LYS A 11 -29.68 9.75 27.24
CA LYS A 11 -29.18 11.05 27.75
C LYS A 11 -27.68 10.96 28.01
N PRO A 12 -26.94 12.05 27.82
CA PRO A 12 -25.52 12.08 28.20
C PRO A 12 -25.35 11.65 29.67
N ILE A 13 -24.39 10.76 29.90
CA ILE A 13 -24.05 10.32 31.25
C ILE A 13 -23.33 11.46 31.94
N ASP A 14 -23.84 11.86 33.11
CA ASP A 14 -23.16 12.84 33.96
C ASP A 14 -22.04 12.14 34.75
N LEU A 15 -20.81 12.19 34.22
CA LEU A 15 -19.63 11.55 34.80
C LEU A 15 -19.26 12.11 36.20
N SER A 16 -19.76 13.31 36.57
CA SER A 16 -19.47 13.91 37.88
C SER A 16 -20.13 13.17 39.06
N LYS A 17 -21.07 12.28 38.74
CA LYS A 17 -21.79 11.45 39.76
C LYS A 17 -21.06 10.17 40.14
N PHE A 18 -20.00 9.79 39.44
CA PHE A 18 -19.19 8.61 39.75
C PHE A 18 -18.08 8.99 40.71
N LEU A 19 -17.87 8.16 41.74
CA LEU A 19 -16.78 8.32 42.69
C LEU A 19 -15.44 8.05 41.98
N GLU A 20 -14.37 8.75 42.37
CA GLU A 20 -13.02 8.59 41.79
C GLU A 20 -12.48 7.12 41.80
N THR A 21 -13.09 6.27 42.63
CA THR A 21 -12.77 4.83 42.73
C THR A 21 -13.28 4.01 41.57
N ASP A 22 -14.17 4.52 40.70
CA ASP A 22 -14.78 3.79 39.61
C ASP A 22 -14.10 4.16 38.25
N LEU A 23 -12.78 4.21 38.24
CA LEU A 23 -11.97 4.60 37.07
C LEU A 23 -12.30 3.81 35.81
N GLU A 24 -12.61 2.51 35.95
CA GLU A 24 -13.03 1.68 34.81
C GLU A 24 -14.35 2.15 34.20
N ILE A 25 -15.34 2.46 35.04
CA ILE A 25 -16.66 2.92 34.59
C ILE A 25 -16.53 4.29 33.91
N ILE A 26 -15.70 5.16 34.47
CA ILE A 26 -15.41 6.50 33.91
C ILE A 26 -14.76 6.35 32.54
N SER A 27 -13.75 5.43 32.40
CA SER A 27 -13.08 5.16 31.15
C SER A 27 -14.06 4.61 30.10
N TRP A 28 -14.89 3.64 30.45
CA TRP A 28 -15.91 3.10 29.53
C TRP A 28 -16.94 4.14 29.10
N ALA A 29 -17.35 5.03 30.01
CA ALA A 29 -18.28 6.09 29.68
C ALA A 29 -17.64 7.12 28.73
N GLN A 30 -16.38 7.46 28.92
CA GLN A 30 -15.61 8.32 28.02
C GLN A 30 -15.47 7.68 26.61
N ASP A 31 -15.14 6.41 26.55
CA ASP A 31 -15.05 5.66 25.30
C ASP A 31 -16.41 5.60 24.58
N ALA A 32 -17.48 5.33 25.31
CA ALA A 32 -18.83 5.33 24.76
C ALA A 32 -19.23 6.71 24.21
N GLN A 33 -18.93 7.80 24.93
CA GLN A 33 -19.18 9.16 24.46
C GLN A 33 -18.37 9.49 23.20
N ALA A 34 -17.10 9.10 23.14
CA ALA A 34 -16.26 9.28 21.97
C ALA A 34 -16.83 8.54 20.75
N LEU A 35 -17.31 7.30 20.94
CA LEU A 35 -17.93 6.50 19.89
C LEU A 35 -19.25 7.09 19.37
N ILE A 36 -20.10 7.59 20.30
CA ILE A 36 -21.36 8.25 19.94
C ILE A 36 -21.09 9.55 19.17
N HIS A 37 -20.12 10.34 19.62
CA HIS A 37 -19.72 11.57 18.95
C HIS A 37 -19.21 11.29 17.54
N GLU A 38 -18.33 10.30 17.39
CA GLU A 38 -17.81 9.86 16.10
C GLU A 38 -18.92 9.39 15.15
N ASN A 39 -19.83 8.56 15.63
CA ASN A 39 -20.98 8.10 14.84
C ASN A 39 -21.85 9.28 14.38
N THR A 40 -22.04 10.28 15.23
CA THR A 40 -22.79 11.48 14.90
C THR A 40 -22.10 12.30 13.81
N LEU A 41 -20.76 12.48 13.91
CA LEU A 41 -19.97 13.17 12.89
C LEU A 41 -20.01 12.42 11.55
N LEU A 42 -19.88 11.09 11.55
CA LEU A 42 -19.97 10.26 10.34
C LEU A 42 -21.32 10.38 9.65
N ARG A 43 -22.43 10.40 10.43
CA ARG A 43 -23.79 10.57 9.89
C ARG A 43 -24.04 11.95 9.29
N ASN A 44 -23.38 12.97 9.85
CA ASN A 44 -23.56 14.36 9.41
C ASN A 44 -22.56 14.76 8.31
N GLY A 45 -21.77 13.82 7.78
CA GLY A 45 -20.83 14.05 6.67
C GLY A 45 -19.64 14.95 7.01
N GLY A 46 -19.31 15.12 8.30
CA GLY A 46 -18.38 16.15 8.76
C GLY A 46 -17.11 15.64 9.43
N LEU A 47 -16.62 14.45 9.09
CA LEU A 47 -15.35 13.98 9.64
C LEU A 47 -14.19 14.29 8.68
N GLU A 48 -13.59 15.46 8.82
CA GLU A 48 -12.34 15.79 8.15
C GLU A 48 -11.15 15.18 8.90
N ILE A 49 -10.40 14.31 8.25
CA ILE A 49 -9.17 13.73 8.78
C ILE A 49 -8.03 14.11 7.87
N ALA A 50 -7.09 14.89 8.40
CA ALA A 50 -5.90 15.27 7.68
C ALA A 50 -5.03 14.03 7.37
N LEU A 51 -4.57 13.93 6.12
CA LEU A 51 -3.56 12.94 5.76
C LEU A 51 -2.27 13.22 6.54
N PRO A 52 -1.55 12.18 7.00
CA PRO A 52 -0.22 12.35 7.56
C PRO A 52 0.71 13.05 6.54
N PRO A 53 1.68 13.86 6.98
CA PRO A 53 2.62 14.53 6.09
C PRO A 53 3.54 13.55 5.31
N ARG A 54 3.55 12.30 5.74
CA ARG A 54 4.24 11.19 5.08
C ARG A 54 3.29 10.03 4.91
N VAL A 55 3.16 9.53 3.69
CA VAL A 55 2.30 8.41 3.35
C VAL A 55 3.04 7.36 2.53
N SER A 56 2.57 6.11 2.58
CA SER A 56 3.07 5.08 1.67
C SER A 56 2.30 5.10 0.34
N THR A 57 2.87 4.50 -0.69
CA THR A 57 2.16 4.27 -1.96
C THR A 57 0.86 3.50 -1.75
N SER A 58 0.85 2.51 -0.85
CA SER A 58 -0.37 1.75 -0.50
C SER A 58 -1.44 2.63 0.16
N THR A 59 -1.05 3.68 0.88
CA THR A 59 -1.99 4.66 1.45
C THR A 59 -2.70 5.45 0.33
N LEU A 60 -1.98 5.81 -0.75
CA LEU A 60 -2.62 6.48 -1.91
C LEU A 60 -3.58 5.54 -2.64
N VAL A 61 -3.23 4.27 -2.78
CA VAL A 61 -4.13 3.26 -3.35
C VAL A 61 -5.40 3.14 -2.51
N ALA A 62 -5.27 3.11 -1.18
CA ALA A 62 -6.39 3.06 -0.25
C ALA A 62 -7.25 4.33 -0.33
N LEU A 63 -6.62 5.51 -0.42
CA LEU A 63 -7.30 6.80 -0.58
C LEU A 63 -8.15 6.81 -1.86
N HIS A 64 -7.60 6.35 -2.97
CA HIS A 64 -8.32 6.31 -4.24
C HIS A 64 -9.45 5.27 -4.26
N LYS A 65 -9.27 4.18 -3.50
CA LYS A 65 -10.25 3.08 -3.42
C LYS A 65 -11.45 3.45 -2.55
N ASP A 66 -11.18 3.92 -1.33
CA ASP A 66 -12.20 4.28 -0.34
C ASP A 66 -11.62 5.29 0.68
N PRO A 67 -11.82 6.61 0.42
CA PRO A 67 -11.36 7.66 1.33
C PRO A 67 -11.94 7.54 2.73
N THR A 68 -13.20 7.07 2.85
CA THR A 68 -13.88 6.94 4.13
C THR A 68 -13.26 5.83 4.98
N GLU A 69 -13.01 4.66 4.37
CA GLU A 69 -12.32 3.56 5.06
C GLU A 69 -10.90 3.98 5.48
N LEU A 70 -10.17 4.69 4.61
CA LEU A 70 -8.84 5.19 4.94
C LEU A 70 -8.88 6.16 6.13
N ALA A 71 -9.82 7.12 6.11
CA ALA A 71 -9.99 8.07 7.20
C ALA A 71 -10.24 7.38 8.54
N LEU A 72 -11.09 6.37 8.57
CA LEU A 72 -11.33 5.55 9.76
C LEU A 72 -10.08 4.81 10.22
N ASN A 73 -9.32 4.23 9.28
CA ASN A 73 -8.09 3.51 9.58
C ASN A 73 -6.98 4.44 10.12
N ILE A 74 -6.89 5.69 9.64
CA ILE A 74 -5.95 6.70 10.16
C ILE A 74 -6.33 7.08 11.60
N ARG A 75 -7.61 7.27 11.85
CA ARG A 75 -8.10 7.66 13.18
C ARG A 75 -7.99 6.54 14.20
N ARG A 76 -8.24 5.30 13.79
CA ARG A 76 -8.18 4.10 14.64
C ARG A 76 -7.40 3.00 13.96
N PRO A 77 -6.08 3.07 14.00
CA PRO A 77 -5.26 2.03 13.40
C PRO A 77 -5.47 0.70 14.14
N MET A 78 -6.10 -0.24 13.46
CA MET A 78 -6.27 -1.60 13.97
C MET A 78 -5.06 -2.44 13.54
N PRO A 79 -4.31 -3.05 14.47
CA PRO A 79 -3.26 -3.98 14.11
C PRO A 79 -3.84 -5.13 13.29
N ARG A 80 -3.36 -5.31 12.06
CA ARG A 80 -3.73 -6.47 11.25
C ARG A 80 -2.58 -7.48 11.34
N PRO A 81 -2.83 -8.73 11.77
CA PRO A 81 -1.79 -9.75 11.69
C PRO A 81 -1.41 -9.93 10.23
N GLN A 82 -0.11 -10.13 9.98
CA GLN A 82 0.34 -10.49 8.64
C GLN A 82 -0.25 -11.86 8.28
N ASP A 83 -1.01 -11.91 7.20
CA ASP A 83 -1.51 -13.16 6.65
C ASP A 83 -0.41 -13.91 5.89
N GLU A 84 -0.67 -15.16 5.57
CA GLU A 84 0.28 -16.02 4.83
C GLU A 84 0.58 -15.46 3.43
N TYR A 85 -0.41 -14.80 2.80
CA TYR A 85 -0.23 -14.21 1.47
C TYR A 85 0.75 -13.04 1.50
N SER A 86 0.63 -12.16 2.51
CA SER A 86 1.55 -11.03 2.69
C SER A 86 2.98 -11.50 2.97
N ARG A 87 3.14 -12.53 3.83
CA ARG A 87 4.45 -13.13 4.12
C ARG A 87 5.08 -13.76 2.89
N ARG A 88 4.29 -14.51 2.12
CA ARG A 88 4.74 -15.14 0.87
C ARG A 88 5.13 -14.10 -0.18
N GLY A 89 4.33 -13.04 -0.33
CA GLY A 89 4.67 -11.90 -1.18
C GLY A 89 6.02 -11.30 -0.82
N THR A 90 6.24 -11.00 0.46
CA THR A 90 7.51 -10.47 0.96
C THR A 90 8.67 -11.42 0.68
N ALA A 91 8.52 -12.72 0.95
CA ALA A 91 9.55 -13.72 0.69
C ALA A 91 9.89 -13.82 -0.81
N PHE A 92 8.90 -13.70 -1.69
CA PHE A 92 9.09 -13.68 -3.13
C PHE A 92 9.90 -12.46 -3.60
N HIS A 93 9.58 -11.26 -3.12
CA HIS A 93 10.33 -10.03 -3.44
C HIS A 93 11.79 -10.11 -2.96
N LEU A 94 12.02 -10.59 -1.74
CA LEU A 94 13.38 -10.82 -1.22
C LEU A 94 14.15 -11.82 -2.08
N TRP A 95 13.49 -12.89 -2.55
CA TRP A 95 14.11 -13.85 -3.42
C TRP A 95 14.48 -13.23 -4.78
N ILE A 96 13.60 -12.43 -5.40
CA ILE A 96 13.93 -11.71 -6.65
C ILE A 96 15.12 -10.77 -6.45
N GLU A 97 15.14 -10.01 -5.35
CA GLU A 97 16.25 -9.13 -5.03
C GLU A 97 17.57 -9.91 -4.94
N SER A 98 17.57 -11.03 -4.20
CA SER A 98 18.76 -11.88 -4.09
C SER A 98 19.16 -12.52 -5.43
N HIS A 99 18.17 -12.94 -6.25
CA HIS A 99 18.42 -13.52 -7.57
C HIS A 99 19.19 -12.56 -8.49
N PHE A 100 18.81 -11.28 -8.52
CA PHE A 100 19.51 -10.28 -9.32
C PHE A 100 20.82 -9.80 -8.69
N ARG A 101 20.93 -9.78 -7.36
CA ARG A 101 22.21 -9.51 -6.67
C ARG A 101 23.22 -10.61 -6.94
N ALA A 102 22.83 -11.87 -6.84
CA ALA A 102 23.70 -13.00 -7.16
C ALA A 102 24.19 -12.97 -8.61
N ALA A 103 23.36 -12.48 -9.53
CA ALA A 103 23.76 -12.29 -10.92
C ALA A 103 24.80 -11.16 -11.11
N THR A 104 24.87 -10.19 -10.17
CA THR A 104 25.80 -9.05 -10.23
C THR A 104 27.05 -9.20 -9.36
N LEU A 105 26.99 -10.03 -8.31
CA LEU A 105 28.08 -10.25 -7.36
C LEU A 105 28.28 -11.75 -7.22
N PHE A 106 29.42 -12.27 -7.66
CA PHE A 106 29.85 -13.66 -7.44
C PHE A 106 30.33 -13.88 -5.99
N ASP A 107 29.72 -13.25 -4.98
CA ASP A 107 30.03 -13.46 -3.56
C ASP A 107 28.84 -14.07 -2.83
N ASP A 108 29.03 -15.33 -2.45
CA ASP A 108 28.04 -16.29 -1.93
C ASP A 108 27.81 -16.16 -0.39
N ASP A 109 28.37 -15.12 0.27
CA ASP A 109 28.47 -15.12 1.73
C ASP A 109 27.35 -14.41 2.51
N ASP A 110 26.35 -13.79 1.85
CA ASP A 110 25.32 -12.98 2.54
C ASP A 110 23.92 -13.66 2.64
N LEU A 111 23.78 -14.93 2.31
CA LEU A 111 22.50 -15.65 2.31
C LEU A 111 22.06 -16.22 3.67
N ASP A 112 22.87 -16.06 4.73
CA ASP A 112 22.68 -16.74 6.03
C ASP A 112 21.70 -16.04 7.00
N PHE A 113 21.04 -14.95 6.61
CA PHE A 113 20.17 -14.19 7.52
C PHE A 113 18.66 -14.43 7.35
N LEU A 114 18.25 -15.36 6.50
CA LEU A 114 16.86 -15.78 6.44
C LEU A 114 16.69 -17.02 7.33
N ASP A 115 15.93 -16.88 8.43
CA ASP A 115 15.39 -18.04 9.14
C ASP A 115 14.81 -19.01 8.10
N PRO A 116 15.16 -20.30 8.13
CA PRO A 116 14.61 -21.27 7.20
C PRO A 116 13.12 -21.33 7.42
N LEU A 117 12.39 -20.57 6.57
CA LEU A 117 10.94 -20.75 6.47
C LEU A 117 10.69 -22.20 6.09
N GLU A 118 9.75 -22.85 6.78
CA GLU A 118 9.22 -24.16 6.38
C GLU A 118 9.02 -24.17 4.86
N PRO A 119 9.39 -25.26 4.15
CA PRO A 119 9.31 -25.30 2.69
C PRO A 119 7.91 -24.94 2.20
N ASP A 120 7.70 -23.70 1.76
CA ASP A 120 6.42 -23.26 1.20
C ASP A 120 6.37 -23.65 -0.28
N GLN A 121 5.68 -24.77 -0.58
CA GLN A 121 5.49 -25.25 -1.95
C GLN A 121 4.91 -24.18 -2.87
N THR A 122 4.11 -23.27 -2.33
CA THR A 122 3.50 -22.18 -3.11
C THR A 122 4.54 -21.11 -3.47
N LEU A 123 5.50 -20.82 -2.59
CA LEU A 123 6.62 -19.93 -2.89
C LEU A 123 7.50 -20.52 -4.02
N GLU A 124 7.80 -21.81 -3.96
CA GLU A 124 8.57 -22.49 -5.04
C GLU A 124 7.81 -22.48 -6.38
N GLN A 125 6.50 -22.61 -6.37
CA GLN A 125 5.67 -22.47 -7.57
C GLN A 125 5.77 -21.05 -8.15
N LEU A 126 5.74 -20.00 -7.31
CA LEU A 126 5.92 -18.62 -7.73
C LEU A 126 7.31 -18.38 -8.34
N LYS A 127 8.37 -18.88 -7.70
CA LYS A 127 9.74 -18.80 -8.22
C LYS A 127 9.84 -19.45 -9.60
N ASN A 128 9.32 -20.67 -9.75
CA ASN A 128 9.34 -21.41 -11.02
C ASN A 128 8.51 -20.70 -12.11
N ALA A 129 7.34 -20.15 -11.75
CA ALA A 129 6.50 -19.39 -12.67
C ALA A 129 7.22 -18.13 -13.17
N TRP A 130 7.88 -17.41 -12.26
CA TRP A 130 8.66 -16.24 -12.62
C TRP A 130 9.87 -16.60 -13.51
N LEU A 131 10.61 -17.66 -13.18
CA LEU A 131 11.74 -18.15 -13.99
C LEU A 131 11.32 -18.58 -15.41
N ALA A 132 10.07 -19.01 -15.57
CA ALA A 132 9.50 -19.34 -16.89
C ALA A 132 8.94 -18.11 -17.63
N SER A 133 8.91 -16.93 -17.03
CA SER A 133 8.36 -15.72 -17.62
C SER A 133 9.32 -15.06 -18.60
N ASP A 134 8.80 -14.17 -19.45
CA ASP A 134 9.59 -13.33 -20.36
C ASP A 134 10.52 -12.34 -19.63
N TRP A 135 10.36 -12.17 -18.32
CA TRP A 135 11.14 -11.26 -17.51
C TRP A 135 12.41 -11.87 -16.94
N ALA A 136 12.42 -13.18 -16.68
CA ALA A 136 13.57 -13.86 -16.09
C ALA A 136 14.88 -13.74 -16.89
N PRO A 137 14.88 -13.81 -18.24
CA PRO A 137 16.11 -13.66 -19.02
C PRO A 137 16.56 -12.20 -19.19
N ARG A 138 15.76 -11.23 -18.72
CA ARG A 138 16.08 -9.80 -18.85
C ARG A 138 16.82 -9.31 -17.62
N ILE A 139 17.79 -8.43 -17.82
CA ILE A 139 18.55 -7.80 -16.75
C ILE A 139 17.91 -6.46 -16.43
N PRO A 140 17.36 -6.25 -15.23
CA PRO A 140 16.82 -4.96 -14.83
C PRO A 140 17.94 -3.95 -14.60
N VAL A 141 17.68 -2.68 -14.87
CA VAL A 141 18.61 -1.57 -14.56
C VAL A 141 18.59 -1.22 -13.07
N ALA A 142 17.54 -1.62 -12.36
CA ALA A 142 17.41 -1.43 -10.92
C ALA A 142 16.36 -2.39 -10.35
N VAL A 143 16.55 -2.84 -9.10
CA VAL A 143 15.65 -3.74 -8.35
C VAL A 143 15.47 -3.20 -6.95
N GLU A 144 14.25 -3.31 -6.40
CA GLU A 144 13.90 -2.93 -5.03
C GLU A 144 14.36 -1.51 -4.67
N VAL A 145 14.07 -0.54 -5.56
CA VAL A 145 14.55 0.84 -5.46
C VAL A 145 13.69 1.63 -4.47
N PRO A 146 14.24 2.02 -3.31
CA PRO A 146 13.51 2.90 -2.41
C PRO A 146 13.40 4.31 -3.04
N PHE A 147 12.26 4.95 -2.83
CA PHE A 147 12.05 6.32 -3.28
C PHE A 147 11.26 7.15 -2.26
N GLU A 148 11.48 8.44 -2.32
CA GLU A 148 10.65 9.48 -1.71
C GLU A 148 10.33 10.53 -2.78
N ALA A 149 9.05 10.88 -2.91
CA ALA A 149 8.57 11.88 -3.86
C ALA A 149 7.59 12.82 -3.17
N VAL A 150 7.70 14.11 -3.43
CA VAL A 150 6.72 15.10 -2.93
C VAL A 150 5.63 15.27 -3.99
N ILE A 151 4.39 14.96 -3.61
CA ILE A 151 3.21 15.09 -4.46
C ILE A 151 2.19 15.93 -3.69
N GLY A 152 1.79 17.10 -4.22
CA GLY A 152 0.84 17.98 -3.54
C GLY A 152 1.25 18.40 -2.12
N GLY A 153 2.56 18.54 -1.85
CA GLY A 153 3.08 18.87 -0.53
C GLY A 153 3.15 17.69 0.46
N VAL A 154 2.68 16.51 0.06
CA VAL A 154 2.74 15.28 0.87
C VAL A 154 3.94 14.45 0.44
N LEU A 155 4.72 13.96 1.42
CA LEU A 155 5.85 13.07 1.14
C LEU A 155 5.35 11.63 0.96
N VAL A 156 5.43 11.15 -0.28
CA VAL A 156 5.07 9.78 -0.66
C VAL A 156 6.33 8.94 -0.73
N ARG A 157 6.33 7.82 -0.03
CA ARG A 157 7.45 6.87 -0.04
C ARG A 157 6.99 5.49 -0.48
N GLY A 158 7.92 4.78 -1.07
CA GLY A 158 7.68 3.40 -1.52
C GLY A 158 8.96 2.75 -1.98
N ARG A 159 8.78 1.61 -2.63
CA ARG A 159 9.86 0.84 -3.22
C ARG A 159 9.37 0.33 -4.57
N ILE A 160 10.16 0.56 -5.62
CA ILE A 160 9.89 0.06 -6.97
C ILE A 160 10.52 -1.32 -7.08
N ASP A 161 9.75 -2.34 -7.45
CA ASP A 161 10.22 -3.72 -7.47
C ASP A 161 11.30 -3.95 -8.52
N ALA A 162 11.07 -3.53 -9.76
CA ALA A 162 12.07 -3.63 -10.82
C ALA A 162 11.89 -2.55 -11.88
N VAL A 163 12.99 -2.15 -12.50
CA VAL A 163 12.98 -1.25 -13.67
C VAL A 163 13.83 -1.86 -14.76
N TYR A 164 13.28 -1.91 -15.97
CA TYR A 164 13.95 -2.38 -17.17
C TYR A 164 14.13 -1.25 -18.16
N GLU A 165 15.19 -1.31 -18.95
CA GLU A 165 15.36 -0.46 -20.12
C GLU A 165 15.06 -1.28 -21.38
N ILE A 166 14.05 -0.88 -22.12
CA ILE A 166 13.58 -1.55 -23.33
C ILE A 166 13.55 -0.54 -24.47
N ASN A 167 14.40 -0.75 -25.48
CA ASN A 167 14.49 0.14 -26.65
C ASN A 167 14.73 1.62 -26.29
N GLY A 168 15.57 1.88 -25.28
CA GLY A 168 15.90 3.24 -24.81
C GLY A 168 14.78 3.91 -24.00
N ARG A 169 13.79 3.17 -23.54
CA ARG A 169 12.73 3.64 -22.64
C ARG A 169 12.72 2.79 -21.36
N PHE A 170 12.34 3.41 -20.25
CA PHE A 170 12.21 2.69 -18.98
C PHE A 170 10.81 2.11 -18.83
N GLU A 171 10.75 0.89 -18.31
CA GLU A 171 9.52 0.22 -17.90
C GLU A 171 9.66 -0.21 -16.44
N VAL A 172 8.79 0.32 -15.59
CA VAL A 172 8.67 -0.08 -14.19
C VAL A 172 7.77 -1.29 -14.10
N ILE A 173 8.22 -2.35 -13.43
CA ILE A 173 7.45 -3.56 -13.21
C ILE A 173 7.21 -3.75 -11.72
N ASP A 174 5.96 -4.00 -11.38
CA ASP A 174 5.52 -4.38 -10.04
C ASP A 174 5.04 -5.85 -10.07
N TRP A 175 5.69 -6.69 -9.26
CA TRP A 175 5.43 -8.13 -9.21
C TRP A 175 4.24 -8.44 -8.32
N LYS A 176 3.23 -9.11 -8.87
CA LYS A 176 2.04 -9.53 -8.13
C LYS A 176 2.02 -11.04 -7.94
N THR A 177 2.08 -11.48 -6.70
CA THR A 177 2.05 -12.91 -6.31
C THR A 177 0.63 -13.46 -6.19
N GLY A 178 -0.39 -12.59 -6.22
CA GLY A 178 -1.80 -12.97 -6.26
C GLY A 178 -2.27 -13.27 -7.68
N SER A 179 -3.29 -14.15 -7.79
CA SER A 179 -3.89 -14.51 -9.08
C SER A 179 -5.00 -13.56 -9.55
N THR A 180 -5.53 -12.73 -8.64
CA THR A 180 -6.63 -11.81 -8.96
C THR A 180 -6.08 -10.51 -9.54
N LYS A 181 -6.57 -10.13 -10.73
CA LYS A 181 -6.24 -8.84 -11.30
C LYS A 181 -6.74 -7.71 -10.40
N LEU A 182 -5.87 -6.74 -10.17
CA LEU A 182 -6.16 -5.58 -9.37
C LEU A 182 -7.07 -4.62 -10.15
N GLY A 183 -7.97 -3.95 -9.44
CA GLY A 183 -8.85 -2.93 -10.05
C GLY A 183 -8.12 -1.63 -10.38
N ALA A 184 -8.84 -0.69 -10.98
CA ALA A 184 -8.30 0.62 -11.41
C ALA A 184 -7.62 1.41 -10.29
N SER A 185 -8.08 1.28 -9.04
CA SER A 185 -7.45 1.93 -7.89
C SER A 185 -5.98 1.55 -7.68
N SER A 186 -5.59 0.34 -8.08
CA SER A 186 -4.20 -0.11 -7.98
C SER A 186 -3.29 0.54 -9.03
N ALA A 187 -3.84 1.05 -10.15
CA ALA A 187 -3.07 1.79 -11.14
C ALA A 187 -2.43 3.07 -10.57
N VAL A 188 -2.96 3.61 -9.46
CA VAL A 188 -2.32 4.70 -8.70
C VAL A 188 -0.90 4.32 -8.26
N GLN A 189 -0.68 3.07 -7.86
CA GLN A 189 0.66 2.59 -7.49
C GLN A 189 1.64 2.74 -8.66
N LEU A 190 1.26 2.28 -9.85
CA LEU A 190 2.09 2.40 -11.05
C LEU A 190 2.32 3.86 -11.46
N ALA A 191 1.31 4.72 -11.31
CA ALA A 191 1.44 6.15 -11.58
C ALA A 191 2.50 6.80 -10.67
N VAL A 192 2.47 6.48 -9.37
CA VAL A 192 3.47 6.96 -8.40
C VAL A 192 4.86 6.43 -8.73
N TYR A 193 4.98 5.14 -9.04
CA TYR A 193 6.27 4.53 -9.38
C TYR A 193 6.88 5.13 -10.65
N ARG A 194 6.06 5.32 -11.69
CA ARG A 194 6.46 6.02 -12.92
C ARG A 194 7.02 7.41 -12.62
N LEU A 195 6.29 8.20 -11.83
CA LEU A 195 6.70 9.54 -11.44
C LEU A 195 7.98 9.52 -10.61
N ALA A 196 8.07 8.62 -9.63
CA ALA A 196 9.24 8.49 -8.76
C ALA A 196 10.51 8.14 -9.57
N TRP A 197 10.41 7.17 -10.49
CA TRP A 197 11.54 6.83 -11.35
C TRP A 197 11.96 7.97 -12.27
N ALA A 198 10.99 8.64 -12.89
CA ALA A 198 11.25 9.80 -13.75
C ALA A 198 11.98 10.92 -12.98
N ASN A 199 11.54 11.21 -11.76
CA ASN A 199 12.19 12.19 -10.87
C ASN A 199 13.62 11.77 -10.50
N LEU A 200 13.83 10.50 -10.16
CA LEU A 200 15.17 9.96 -9.83
C LEU A 200 16.16 10.09 -11.00
N LYS A 201 15.66 9.96 -12.22
CA LYS A 201 16.48 10.04 -13.45
C LYS A 201 16.50 11.44 -14.08
N GLY A 202 15.68 12.37 -13.61
CA GLY A 202 15.55 13.71 -14.21
C GLY A 202 15.00 13.68 -15.62
N ILE A 203 14.07 12.76 -15.92
CA ILE A 203 13.45 12.57 -17.24
C ILE A 203 11.95 12.84 -17.21
N ASP A 204 11.34 13.00 -18.39
CA ASP A 204 9.89 13.17 -18.51
C ASP A 204 9.16 11.86 -18.09
N PRO A 205 8.18 11.91 -17.17
CA PRO A 205 7.35 10.76 -16.82
C PRO A 205 6.66 10.09 -18.03
N ALA A 206 6.40 10.82 -19.10
CA ALA A 206 5.85 10.25 -20.33
C ALA A 206 6.81 9.29 -21.06
N SER A 207 8.11 9.36 -20.75
CA SER A 207 9.11 8.42 -21.27
C SER A 207 9.24 7.12 -20.49
N VAL A 208 8.50 7.01 -19.36
CA VAL A 208 8.50 5.83 -18.48
C VAL A 208 7.16 5.14 -18.59
N SER A 209 7.14 3.87 -18.94
CA SER A 209 5.99 2.97 -18.84
C SER A 209 5.97 2.25 -17.49
N ALA A 210 4.80 1.73 -17.09
CA ALA A 210 4.69 0.93 -15.87
C ALA A 210 3.64 -0.17 -16.05
N ALA A 211 3.89 -1.35 -15.45
CA ALA A 211 3.05 -2.51 -15.59
C ALA A 211 3.02 -3.35 -14.31
N PHE A 212 1.91 -4.06 -14.13
CA PHE A 212 1.82 -5.19 -13.20
C PHE A 212 2.18 -6.48 -13.93
N HIS A 213 3.02 -7.30 -13.33
CA HIS A 213 3.24 -8.66 -13.79
C HIS A 213 2.68 -9.65 -12.76
N TYR A 214 1.67 -10.39 -13.16
CA TYR A 214 1.02 -11.41 -12.33
C TYR A 214 1.79 -12.73 -12.46
N VAL A 215 2.65 -13.00 -11.49
CA VAL A 215 3.56 -14.13 -11.50
C VAL A 215 2.84 -15.49 -11.72
N PRO A 216 1.70 -15.79 -11.04
CA PRO A 216 1.04 -17.09 -11.21
C PRO A 216 0.50 -17.32 -12.61
N SER A 217 0.08 -16.29 -13.33
CA SER A 217 -0.48 -16.39 -14.69
C SER A 217 0.53 -16.09 -15.79
N GLY A 218 1.68 -15.50 -15.46
CA GLY A 218 2.65 -14.99 -16.43
C GLY A 218 2.18 -13.77 -17.23
N GLU A 219 1.04 -13.18 -16.84
CA GLU A 219 0.43 -12.06 -17.56
C GLU A 219 1.01 -10.72 -17.13
N THR A 220 1.32 -9.87 -18.10
CA THR A 220 1.75 -8.48 -17.84
C THR A 220 0.64 -7.52 -18.27
N ASP A 221 0.09 -6.80 -17.31
CA ASP A 221 -0.96 -5.79 -17.52
C ASP A 221 -0.35 -4.39 -17.54
N ARG A 222 -0.61 -3.66 -18.62
CA ARG A 222 -0.12 -2.29 -18.87
C ARG A 222 -1.30 -1.33 -18.96
N PRO A 223 -1.76 -0.76 -17.83
CA PRO A 223 -2.84 0.22 -17.86
C PRO A 223 -2.49 1.41 -18.76
N ALA A 224 -3.39 1.72 -19.71
CA ALA A 224 -3.16 2.81 -20.66
C ALA A 224 -3.25 4.19 -19.98
N ASP A 225 -4.15 4.31 -18.99
CA ASP A 225 -4.53 5.58 -18.38
C ASP A 225 -3.98 5.69 -16.95
N LEU A 226 -2.65 5.78 -16.81
CA LEU A 226 -2.02 6.06 -15.52
C LEU A 226 -2.18 7.54 -15.17
N LEU A 227 -2.55 7.82 -13.92
CA LEU A 227 -2.71 9.18 -13.42
C LEU A 227 -1.45 10.02 -13.68
N SER A 228 -1.67 11.24 -14.14
CA SER A 228 -0.63 12.26 -14.26
C SER A 228 -0.25 12.82 -12.88
N HIS A 229 0.84 13.58 -12.82
CA HIS A 229 1.22 14.29 -11.59
C HIS A 229 0.10 15.19 -11.06
N THR A 230 -0.58 15.93 -11.95
CA THR A 230 -1.69 16.81 -11.57
C THR A 230 -2.86 16.02 -10.96
N GLN A 231 -3.24 14.90 -11.57
CA GLN A 231 -4.29 14.04 -11.05
C GLN A 231 -3.92 13.36 -9.71
N LEU A 232 -2.65 13.04 -9.49
CA LEU A 232 -2.17 12.56 -8.19
C LEU A 232 -2.22 13.66 -7.12
N VAL A 233 -1.95 14.91 -7.49
CA VAL A 233 -2.12 16.07 -6.59
C VAL A 233 -3.60 16.27 -6.25
N GLU A 234 -4.48 16.25 -7.25
CA GLU A 234 -5.95 16.35 -7.05
C GLU A 234 -6.47 15.24 -6.13
N LEU A 235 -5.99 14.01 -6.30
CA LEU A 235 -6.33 12.89 -5.41
C LEU A 235 -5.95 13.14 -3.95
N LEU A 236 -4.79 13.77 -3.71
CA LEU A 236 -4.29 14.06 -2.36
C LEU A 236 -4.97 15.29 -1.71
N MET A 237 -5.33 16.28 -2.51
CA MET A 237 -5.94 17.53 -2.02
C MET A 237 -7.44 17.39 -1.77
N GLY A 238 -8.07 16.31 -2.29
CA GLY A 238 -9.53 16.18 -2.37
C GLY A 238 -10.07 17.00 -3.55
N SER A 239 -11.09 16.48 -4.21
CA SER A 239 -11.87 17.30 -5.17
C SER A 239 -12.77 18.23 -4.35
N ASP A 240 -12.61 19.56 -4.52
CA ASP A 240 -13.56 20.55 -4.02
C ASP A 240 -14.98 20.31 -4.54
#